data_a8395a9b5698cbfa8acd745ce4bebeb5
#
_entry.id   a8395a9b5698cbfa8acd745ce4bebeb5
#
_cell.length_a   1.000
_cell.length_b   1.000
_cell.length_c   1.000
_cell.angle_alpha   90.00
_cell.angle_beta   90.00
_cell.angle_gamma   90.00
#
_symmetry.space_group_name_H-M   'P 1'
#
loop_
_entity.id
_entity.type
_entity.pdbx_description
1 polymer ?
#
loop_
_entity_poly.entity_id
_entity_poly.type
_entity_poly.pdbx_seq_one_letter_code
_entity_poly.pdbx_strand_id
1 'polypeptide(L)'
;VSVQNPERWLKVDLIWNRLAPWLARNRGFLAARRLRIGADDEPLRYLQETIPWVKCGPWQDPHDGFAYGEAAARVNWPPLWMISAKADKVLGHPTDVRRFSDEMGSAARHTRLGRDNGNRLDYDHINMLTAPQAQEDHFPEILAWLRNPQAA
;
A
#
# COMPACT_ATOMS: atom_id res chain seq x y z
N VAL A 1 -3.92 -7.64 -2.70
CA VAL A 1 -2.54 -8.18 -2.63
C VAL A 1 -2.47 -9.44 -3.46
N SER A 2 -1.77 -9.38 -4.61
CA SER A 2 -1.76 -10.47 -5.60
C SER A 2 -0.64 -11.50 -5.38
N VAL A 3 0.42 -11.11 -4.69
CA VAL A 3 1.58 -11.98 -4.45
C VAL A 3 1.23 -13.20 -3.60
N GLN A 4 1.87 -14.33 -3.90
CA GLN A 4 1.65 -15.59 -3.18
C GLN A 4 2.95 -15.99 -2.46
N ASN A 5 2.97 -15.82 -1.15
CA ASN A 5 4.08 -16.24 -0.29
C ASN A 5 3.58 -16.55 1.14
N PRO A 6 4.36 -17.26 1.97
CA PRO A 6 3.95 -17.62 3.33
C PRO A 6 3.65 -16.42 4.23
N GLU A 7 4.37 -15.32 4.04
CA GLU A 7 4.17 -14.08 4.80
C GLU A 7 2.81 -13.44 4.49
N ARG A 8 2.43 -13.38 3.21
CA ARG A 8 1.09 -12.94 2.78
C ARG A 8 0.01 -13.84 3.38
N TRP A 9 0.18 -15.16 3.30
CA TRP A 9 -0.80 -16.09 3.87
C TRP A 9 -1.03 -15.81 5.37
N LEU A 10 0.05 -15.64 6.14
CA LEU A 10 -0.07 -15.37 7.57
C LEU A 10 -0.67 -13.98 7.85
N LYS A 11 -0.07 -12.93 7.29
CA LYS A 11 -0.46 -11.53 7.60
C LYS A 11 -1.80 -11.14 6.99
N VAL A 12 -2.05 -11.54 5.74
CA VAL A 12 -3.23 -11.11 4.99
C VAL A 12 -4.35 -12.14 5.10
N ASP A 13 -4.12 -13.40 4.71
CA ASP A 13 -5.24 -14.35 4.63
C ASP A 13 -5.73 -14.80 6.01
N LEU A 14 -4.82 -15.04 6.96
CA LEU A 14 -5.19 -15.48 8.30
C LEU A 14 -5.50 -14.28 9.20
N ILE A 15 -4.53 -13.38 9.41
CA ILE A 15 -4.68 -12.30 10.40
C ILE A 15 -5.69 -11.26 9.91
N TRP A 16 -5.42 -10.59 8.77
CA TRP A 16 -6.24 -9.47 8.30
C TRP A 16 -7.64 -9.90 7.85
N ASN A 17 -7.73 -10.92 6.99
CA ASN A 17 -8.99 -11.31 6.37
C ASN A 17 -9.91 -12.15 7.28
N ARG A 18 -9.39 -12.79 8.34
CA ARG A 18 -10.18 -13.70 9.20
C ARG A 18 -10.16 -13.30 10.67
N LEU A 19 -8.97 -13.20 11.29
CA LEU A 19 -8.88 -12.96 12.74
C LEU A 19 -9.26 -11.52 13.10
N ALA A 20 -8.84 -10.53 12.34
CA ALA A 20 -9.12 -9.12 12.62
C ALA A 20 -10.62 -8.81 12.65
N PRO A 21 -11.45 -9.18 11.65
CA PRO A 21 -12.90 -9.00 11.73
C PRO A 21 -13.56 -9.78 12.85
N TRP A 22 -13.07 -11.00 13.14
CA TRP A 22 -13.60 -11.80 14.24
C TRP A 22 -13.36 -11.14 15.60
N LEU A 23 -12.14 -10.63 15.85
CA LEU A 23 -11.80 -9.89 17.07
C LEU A 23 -12.55 -8.56 17.21
N ALA A 24 -12.79 -7.89 16.08
CA ALA A 24 -13.47 -6.60 16.04
C ALA A 24 -14.99 -6.70 16.23
N ARG A 25 -15.59 -7.86 15.94
CA ARG A 25 -17.06 -8.04 15.87
C ARG A 25 -17.80 -7.59 17.11
N ASN A 26 -17.30 -7.96 18.30
CA ASN A 26 -18.00 -7.68 19.58
C ASN A 26 -17.81 -6.25 20.09
N ARG A 27 -16.78 -5.54 19.59
CA ARG A 27 -16.41 -4.20 20.07
C ARG A 27 -16.64 -3.12 19.03
N GLY A 28 -16.95 -3.49 17.79
CA GLY A 28 -17.05 -2.56 16.66
C GLY A 28 -15.69 -2.08 16.12
N PHE A 29 -14.57 -2.52 16.71
CA PHE A 29 -13.22 -2.17 16.28
C PHE A 29 -12.19 -3.23 16.68
N LEU A 30 -11.09 -3.30 15.92
CA LEU A 30 -9.90 -4.09 16.25
C LEU A 30 -8.96 -3.24 17.10
N ALA A 31 -8.67 -3.68 18.32
CA ALA A 31 -7.72 -3.01 19.21
C ALA A 31 -6.26 -3.28 18.78
N ALA A 32 -5.90 -2.82 17.59
CA ALA A 32 -4.63 -3.17 16.93
C ALA A 32 -3.42 -2.63 17.71
N ARG A 33 -3.52 -1.44 18.32
CA ARG A 33 -2.49 -0.88 19.21
C ARG A 33 -2.22 -1.78 20.40
N ARG A 34 -3.28 -2.23 21.09
CA ARG A 34 -3.17 -3.12 22.26
C ARG A 34 -2.56 -4.48 21.88
N LEU A 35 -2.89 -4.98 20.71
CA LEU A 35 -2.38 -6.26 20.18
C LEU A 35 -0.99 -6.12 19.55
N ARG A 36 -0.45 -4.90 19.43
CA ARG A 36 0.84 -4.58 18.78
C ARG A 36 0.93 -5.07 17.33
N ILE A 37 -0.21 -5.04 16.61
CA ILE A 37 -0.31 -5.43 15.20
C ILE A 37 -0.58 -4.25 14.26
N GLY A 38 -0.71 -3.04 14.80
CA GLY A 38 -0.92 -1.81 14.06
C GLY A 38 -0.62 -0.57 14.90
N ALA A 39 -0.45 0.56 14.25
CA ALA A 39 -0.21 1.85 14.91
C ALA A 39 -1.47 2.42 15.58
N ASP A 40 -2.63 2.18 14.98
CA ASP A 40 -3.93 2.64 15.44
C ASP A 40 -4.97 1.52 15.47
N ASP A 41 -6.08 1.76 16.19
CA ASP A 41 -7.19 0.82 16.26
C ASP A 41 -8.04 0.95 14.99
N GLU A 42 -8.47 -0.20 14.42
CA GLU A 42 -9.16 -0.26 13.14
C GLU A 42 -10.65 -0.48 13.31
N PRO A 43 -11.53 0.42 12.82
CA PRO A 43 -12.97 0.20 12.85
C PRO A 43 -13.36 -1.09 12.10
N LEU A 44 -14.34 -1.83 12.64
CA LEU A 44 -14.85 -3.04 11.97
C LEU A 44 -15.32 -2.75 10.54
N ARG A 45 -15.98 -1.61 10.34
CA ARG A 45 -16.45 -1.19 9.02
C ARG A 45 -15.29 -1.04 8.02
N TYR A 46 -14.18 -0.42 8.43
CA TYR A 46 -12.98 -0.31 7.60
C TYR A 46 -12.43 -1.68 7.17
N LEU A 47 -12.38 -2.64 8.11
CA LEU A 47 -11.98 -4.01 7.78
C LEU A 47 -12.94 -4.66 6.76
N GLN A 48 -14.25 -4.47 6.93
CA GLN A 48 -15.26 -5.03 6.02
C GLN A 48 -15.18 -4.43 4.61
N GLU A 49 -14.89 -3.14 4.50
CA GLU A 49 -14.74 -2.44 3.22
C GLU A 49 -13.45 -2.80 2.50
N THR A 50 -12.33 -2.89 3.23
CA THR A 50 -11.00 -3.09 2.62
C THR A 50 -10.67 -4.54 2.30
N ILE A 51 -11.23 -5.52 3.03
CA ILE A 51 -10.96 -6.95 2.80
C ILE A 51 -11.28 -7.41 1.37
N PRO A 52 -12.40 -7.02 0.73
CA PRO A 52 -12.66 -7.35 -0.67
C PRO A 52 -11.55 -6.85 -1.60
N TRP A 53 -11.06 -5.62 -1.40
CA TRP A 53 -9.97 -5.03 -2.21
C TRP A 53 -8.64 -5.75 -1.99
N VAL A 54 -8.32 -6.07 -0.75
CA VAL A 54 -7.12 -6.86 -0.40
C VAL A 54 -7.13 -8.23 -1.05
N LYS A 55 -8.31 -8.83 -1.24
CA LYS A 55 -8.53 -10.09 -1.98
C LYS A 55 -8.53 -9.94 -3.50
N CYS A 56 -8.12 -8.78 -4.00
CA CYS A 56 -8.14 -8.47 -5.43
C CYS A 56 -9.55 -8.45 -6.05
N GLY A 57 -10.57 -8.16 -5.26
CA GLY A 57 -11.89 -7.80 -5.76
C GLY A 57 -11.89 -6.45 -6.47
N PRO A 58 -12.99 -6.09 -7.13
CA PRO A 58 -13.09 -4.78 -7.78
C PRO A 58 -12.91 -3.64 -6.75
N TRP A 59 -12.23 -2.58 -7.16
CA TRP A 59 -12.08 -1.38 -6.33
C TRP A 59 -13.37 -0.56 -6.38
N GLN A 60 -14.29 -0.94 -5.53
CA GLN A 60 -15.66 -0.47 -5.52
C GLN A 60 -16.16 -0.35 -4.06
N ASP A 61 -17.07 0.57 -3.81
CA ASP A 61 -17.72 0.69 -2.51
C ASP A 61 -18.68 -0.49 -2.28
N PRO A 62 -18.56 -1.23 -1.18
CA PRO A 62 -19.42 -2.38 -0.91
C PRO A 62 -20.85 -2.00 -0.47
N HIS A 63 -21.14 -0.73 -0.18
CA HIS A 63 -22.47 -0.28 0.25
C HIS A 63 -23.34 0.24 -0.89
N ASP A 64 -22.79 1.13 -1.72
CA ASP A 64 -23.52 1.77 -2.80
C ASP A 64 -23.09 1.33 -4.20
N GLY A 65 -22.03 0.52 -4.28
CA GLY A 65 -21.49 0.00 -5.53
C GLY A 65 -20.69 1.02 -6.33
N PHE A 66 -20.33 2.17 -5.77
CA PHE A 66 -19.55 3.17 -6.48
C PHE A 66 -18.20 2.60 -6.94
N ALA A 67 -17.96 2.61 -8.25
CA ALA A 67 -16.78 2.04 -8.87
C ALA A 67 -15.58 3.03 -8.83
N TYR A 68 -14.81 2.98 -7.75
CA TYR A 68 -13.63 3.85 -7.58
C TYR A 68 -12.61 3.70 -8.71
N GLY A 69 -12.37 2.46 -9.18
CA GLY A 69 -11.44 2.21 -10.29
C GLY A 69 -11.88 2.89 -11.58
N GLU A 70 -13.15 2.79 -11.94
CA GLU A 70 -13.70 3.47 -13.13
C GLU A 70 -13.69 4.99 -12.98
N ALA A 71 -13.99 5.50 -11.79
CA ALA A 71 -13.94 6.92 -11.51
C ALA A 71 -12.49 7.44 -11.59
N ALA A 72 -11.54 6.72 -10.99
CA ALA A 72 -10.12 7.05 -11.04
C ALA A 72 -9.57 7.09 -12.47
N ALA A 73 -9.96 6.12 -13.32
CA ALA A 73 -9.54 6.07 -14.72
C ALA A 73 -10.02 7.27 -15.57
N ARG A 74 -11.01 8.03 -15.10
CA ARG A 74 -11.53 9.24 -15.76
C ARG A 74 -10.92 10.54 -15.24
N VAL A 75 -10.12 10.47 -14.18
CA VAL A 75 -9.48 11.65 -13.58
C VAL A 75 -8.27 12.05 -14.42
N ASN A 76 -8.13 13.34 -14.67
CA ASN A 76 -6.88 13.89 -15.17
C ASN A 76 -5.90 14.04 -14.01
N TRP A 77 -5.12 12.97 -13.77
CA TRP A 77 -4.18 12.91 -12.65
C TRP A 77 -3.05 13.93 -12.81
N PRO A 78 -2.63 14.58 -11.72
CA PRO A 78 -1.35 15.29 -11.72
C PRO A 78 -0.20 14.28 -11.93
N PRO A 79 1.04 14.77 -12.14
CA PRO A 79 2.19 13.86 -12.17
C PRO A 79 2.22 12.96 -10.94
N LEU A 80 2.31 11.65 -11.17
CA LEU A 80 2.34 10.64 -10.11
C LEU A 80 3.68 9.92 -10.09
N TRP A 81 4.20 9.71 -8.90
CA TRP A 81 5.37 8.88 -8.69
C TRP A 81 5.07 7.79 -7.66
N MET A 82 5.03 6.55 -8.13
CA MET A 82 4.82 5.35 -7.32
C MET A 82 6.16 4.80 -6.85
N ILE A 83 6.36 4.76 -5.53
CA ILE A 83 7.58 4.25 -4.93
C ILE A 83 7.25 2.96 -4.20
N SER A 84 7.99 1.91 -4.50
CA SER A 84 7.91 0.61 -3.84
C SER A 84 9.27 0.23 -3.26
N ALA A 85 9.31 -0.76 -2.39
CA ALA A 85 10.54 -1.19 -1.73
C ALA A 85 10.83 -2.67 -1.98
N LYS A 86 12.10 -3.03 -2.20
CA LYS A 86 12.51 -4.39 -2.58
C LYS A 86 12.21 -5.43 -1.50
N ALA A 87 12.38 -5.07 -0.23
CA ALA A 87 12.10 -5.97 0.88
C ALA A 87 10.64 -5.93 1.34
N ASP A 88 9.78 -5.08 0.76
CA ASP A 88 8.34 -5.14 0.97
C ASP A 88 7.74 -6.29 0.14
N LYS A 89 7.52 -7.41 0.80
CA LYS A 89 7.07 -8.65 0.17
C LYS A 89 5.54 -8.79 0.11
N VAL A 90 4.80 -7.87 0.74
CA VAL A 90 3.35 -8.02 0.91
C VAL A 90 2.59 -6.72 0.72
N LEU A 91 2.86 -5.68 1.53
CA LEU A 91 1.98 -4.50 1.64
C LEU A 91 2.08 -3.56 0.45
N GLY A 92 3.28 -3.23 0.00
CA GLY A 92 3.56 -2.40 -1.17
C GLY A 92 4.45 -3.14 -2.17
N HIS A 93 4.14 -4.43 -2.43
CA HIS A 93 4.91 -5.21 -3.40
C HIS A 93 4.88 -4.54 -4.78
N PRO A 94 6.03 -4.44 -5.48
CA PRO A 94 6.12 -3.67 -6.74
C PRO A 94 5.08 -4.07 -7.80
N THR A 95 4.71 -5.36 -7.85
CA THR A 95 3.66 -5.86 -8.76
C THR A 95 2.28 -5.28 -8.41
N ASP A 96 1.93 -5.21 -7.12
CA ASP A 96 0.63 -4.68 -6.69
C ASP A 96 0.59 -3.15 -6.83
N VAL A 97 1.70 -2.46 -6.59
CA VAL A 97 1.82 -1.01 -6.81
C VAL A 97 1.62 -0.67 -8.29
N ARG A 98 2.23 -1.44 -9.19
CA ARG A 98 2.05 -1.26 -10.64
C ARG A 98 0.61 -1.52 -11.07
N ARG A 99 0.03 -2.65 -10.62
CA ARG A 99 -1.36 -2.99 -10.91
C ARG A 99 -2.32 -1.88 -10.46
N PHE A 100 -2.11 -1.30 -9.27
CA PHE A 100 -2.92 -0.18 -8.79
C PHE A 100 -2.80 1.06 -9.70
N SER A 101 -1.58 1.39 -10.12
CA SER A 101 -1.34 2.47 -11.07
C SER A 101 -2.05 2.25 -12.42
N ASP A 102 -2.01 1.00 -12.92
CA ASP A 102 -2.69 0.64 -14.18
C ASP A 102 -4.22 0.75 -14.02
N GLU A 103 -4.78 0.32 -12.89
CA GLU A 103 -6.21 0.44 -12.58
C GLU A 103 -6.67 1.89 -12.47
N MET A 104 -5.80 2.78 -11.99
CA MET A 104 -6.06 4.23 -11.98
C MET A 104 -6.01 4.87 -13.38
N GLY A 105 -5.56 4.15 -14.40
CA GLY A 105 -5.36 4.72 -15.74
C GLY A 105 -4.28 5.81 -15.80
N SER A 106 -3.32 5.80 -14.87
CA SER A 106 -2.31 6.85 -14.76
C SER A 106 -0.97 6.44 -15.37
N ALA A 107 -0.33 7.38 -16.09
CA ALA A 107 1.05 7.24 -16.54
C ALA A 107 2.03 7.61 -15.40
N ALA A 108 2.05 6.83 -14.34
CA ALA A 108 2.90 7.12 -13.19
C ALA A 108 4.36 6.70 -13.44
N ARG A 109 5.28 7.50 -12.93
CA ARG A 109 6.67 7.08 -12.74
C ARG A 109 6.71 5.98 -11.68
N HIS A 110 7.54 4.94 -11.89
CA HIS A 110 7.73 3.86 -10.93
C HIS A 110 9.19 3.73 -10.52
N THR A 111 9.44 3.70 -9.21
CA THR A 111 10.76 3.41 -8.66
C THR A 111 10.65 2.31 -7.60
N ARG A 112 11.60 1.38 -7.63
CA ARG A 112 11.75 0.35 -6.59
C ARG A 112 13.04 0.60 -5.81
N LEU A 113 12.93 0.92 -4.54
CA LEU A 113 14.07 1.18 -3.67
C LEU A 113 14.74 -0.13 -3.25
N GLY A 114 16.01 -0.27 -3.59
CA GLY A 114 16.81 -1.45 -3.25
C GLY A 114 18.27 -1.31 -3.70
N ARG A 115 19.16 -2.08 -3.12
CA ARG A 115 20.59 -2.03 -3.42
C ARG A 115 20.93 -2.32 -4.89
N ASP A 116 20.13 -3.16 -5.53
CA ASP A 116 20.24 -3.46 -6.94
C ASP A 116 19.85 -2.29 -7.87
N ASN A 117 19.19 -1.26 -7.32
CA ASN A 117 18.87 -0.01 -8.01
C ASN A 117 19.73 1.17 -7.49
N GLY A 118 20.84 0.90 -6.81
CA GLY A 118 21.77 1.91 -6.34
C GLY A 118 21.48 2.50 -4.95
N ASN A 119 20.42 2.03 -4.28
CA ASN A 119 20.13 2.49 -2.94
C ASN A 119 21.07 1.88 -1.88
N ARG A 120 21.19 2.56 -0.74
CA ARG A 120 22.05 2.11 0.38
C ARG A 120 21.53 0.84 1.07
N LEU A 121 20.20 0.61 1.05
CA LEU A 121 19.56 -0.52 1.69
C LEU A 121 18.55 -1.20 0.74
N ASP A 122 18.24 -2.47 1.01
CA ASP A 122 17.01 -3.09 0.53
C ASP A 122 15.88 -2.67 1.48
N TYR A 123 15.18 -1.60 1.13
CA TYR A 123 14.12 -1.03 1.95
C TYR A 123 12.89 -1.93 2.01
N ASP A 124 12.15 -1.86 3.13
CA ASP A 124 10.83 -2.43 3.32
C ASP A 124 9.74 -1.34 3.40
N HIS A 125 8.50 -1.75 3.69
CA HIS A 125 7.34 -0.87 3.74
C HIS A 125 7.47 0.29 4.73
N ILE A 126 8.15 0.10 5.84
CA ILE A 126 8.28 1.09 6.92
C ILE A 126 9.62 1.81 6.84
N ASN A 127 10.71 1.05 6.70
CA ASN A 127 12.03 1.63 6.78
C ASN A 127 12.39 2.51 5.58
N MET A 128 11.67 2.40 4.45
CA MET A 128 11.79 3.35 3.36
C MET A 128 11.46 4.81 3.78
N LEU A 129 10.71 5.00 4.86
CA LEU A 129 10.37 6.32 5.42
C LEU A 129 11.12 6.63 6.72
N THR A 130 11.55 5.62 7.47
CA THR A 130 12.03 5.79 8.85
C THR A 130 13.52 5.50 9.02
N ALA A 131 14.17 4.81 8.08
CA ALA A 131 15.59 4.55 8.19
C ALA A 131 16.41 5.85 8.06
N PRO A 132 17.40 6.09 8.93
CA PRO A 132 18.24 7.28 8.83
C PRO A 132 18.91 7.43 7.45
N GLN A 133 19.26 6.33 6.81
CA GLN A 133 19.87 6.32 5.47
C GLN A 133 18.98 6.93 4.39
N ALA A 134 17.65 6.87 4.54
CA ALA A 134 16.70 7.42 3.57
C ALA A 134 16.91 8.93 3.32
N GLN A 135 17.36 9.66 4.36
CA GLN A 135 17.60 11.11 4.28
C GLN A 135 18.68 11.49 3.27
N GLU A 136 19.69 10.64 3.12
CA GLU A 136 20.83 10.88 2.19
C GLU A 136 20.75 9.98 0.95
N ASP A 137 19.74 9.14 0.85
CA ASP A 137 19.57 8.20 -0.25
C ASP A 137 18.46 8.71 -1.21
N HIS A 138 17.23 8.37 -0.99
CA HIS A 138 16.14 8.69 -1.92
C HIS A 138 15.32 9.95 -1.56
N PHE A 139 15.37 10.46 -0.32
CA PHE A 139 14.63 11.68 0.04
C PHE A 139 15.05 12.92 -0.74
N PRO A 140 16.34 13.15 -1.08
CA PRO A 140 16.72 14.29 -1.92
C PRO A 140 16.07 14.26 -3.30
N GLU A 141 15.96 13.07 -3.91
CA GLU A 141 15.31 12.90 -5.22
C GLU A 141 13.79 13.14 -5.11
N ILE A 142 13.15 12.62 -4.06
CA ILE A 142 11.72 12.87 -3.80
C ILE A 142 11.47 14.37 -3.62
N LEU A 143 12.31 15.05 -2.85
CA LEU A 143 12.19 16.49 -2.63
C LEU A 143 12.37 17.30 -3.92
N ALA A 144 13.33 16.91 -4.76
CA ALA A 144 13.54 17.54 -6.07
C ALA A 144 12.29 17.36 -6.97
N TRP A 145 11.74 16.15 -7.00
CA TRP A 145 10.52 15.86 -7.75
C TRP A 145 9.32 16.65 -7.23
N LEU A 146 9.11 16.75 -5.93
CA LEU A 146 8.02 17.55 -5.35
C LEU A 146 8.11 19.03 -5.70
N ARG A 147 9.33 19.56 -5.88
CA ARG A 147 9.55 20.96 -6.33
C ARG A 147 9.27 21.18 -7.81
N ASN A 148 9.50 20.16 -8.62
CA ASN A 148 9.27 20.23 -10.06
C ASN A 148 8.86 18.86 -10.64
N PRO A 149 7.60 18.46 -10.49
CA PRO A 149 7.13 17.15 -10.93
C PRO A 149 7.17 16.91 -12.44
N GLN A 150 7.29 17.97 -13.24
CA GLN A 150 7.31 17.89 -14.70
C GLN A 150 8.72 17.70 -15.27
N ALA A 151 9.77 17.89 -14.48
CA ALA A 151 11.16 17.83 -14.94
C ALA A 151 11.83 16.47 -14.73
N ALA A 152 11.08 15.42 -14.33
CA ALA A 152 11.62 14.11 -13.97
C ALA A 152 11.17 13.02 -14.95
#